data_4a0fe57f39d6d942c7c38cf73142e276
#
_entry.id   4a0fe57f39d6d942c7c38cf73142e276
#
_cell.length_a   1.000
_cell.length_b   1.000
_cell.length_c   1.000
_cell.angle_alpha   90.00
_cell.angle_beta   90.00
_cell.angle_gamma   90.00
#
_symmetry.space_group_name_H-M   'P 1'
#
loop_
_entity.id
_entity.type
_entity.pdbx_description
1 polymer ?
#
loop_
_entity_poly.entity_id
_entity_poly.type
_entity_poly.pdbx_seq_one_letter_code
_entity_poly.pdbx_strand_id
1 'polypeptide(L)'
;MTNRDIVADYNGYDYKKIFWEDADRKYEDAADRLAIKKLLPKKMKNFVDIAGGYGRLADEYLKRAEKSTLFDYSKTELAQAKEKYGDKINVKAGDIYSLPFKDEEFDALMMIRATHHFKDMKKVISELYRVLESGGIAVVEVANKRTLPRVARYLTKRTDVNPFKKSQSYLKDLNMYNYHPKYIEDLFKKQGFTVKKVLSVSNFRSKTLKKIFGTKTLVKMEKTAQPLLAPIRFAPSIYYLLEKPKFKE
;
A
#
# COMPACT_ATOMS: atom_id res chain seq x y z
N MET A 1 -22.37 -6.12 -17.75
CA MET A 1 -21.90 -5.10 -16.80
C MET A 1 -21.17 -5.83 -15.67
N THR A 2 -19.86 -5.85 -15.69
CA THR A 2 -19.04 -6.49 -14.65
C THR A 2 -19.21 -5.69 -13.36
N ASN A 3 -19.73 -6.34 -12.34
CA ASN A 3 -19.86 -5.81 -10.98
C ASN A 3 -18.47 -5.51 -10.45
N ARG A 4 -17.98 -4.27 -10.62
CA ARG A 4 -16.66 -3.87 -10.17
C ARG A 4 -16.68 -3.80 -8.65
N ASP A 5 -16.05 -4.76 -8.00
CA ASP A 5 -15.80 -4.76 -6.56
C ASP A 5 -14.79 -3.66 -6.13
N ILE A 6 -14.61 -2.61 -6.96
CA ILE A 6 -13.77 -1.43 -6.71
C ILE A 6 -14.63 -0.37 -6.03
N VAL A 7 -14.18 0.07 -4.87
CA VAL A 7 -14.93 0.96 -3.99
C VAL A 7 -14.83 2.43 -4.42
N ALA A 8 -13.81 2.84 -5.17
CA ALA A 8 -13.65 4.22 -5.65
C ALA A 8 -13.26 4.27 -7.13
N ASP A 9 -13.93 5.15 -7.88
CA ASP A 9 -13.59 5.47 -9.26
C ASP A 9 -12.91 6.84 -9.31
N TYR A 10 -11.65 6.86 -9.74
CA TYR A 10 -10.85 8.07 -9.88
C TYR A 10 -10.78 8.59 -11.34
N ASN A 11 -11.55 8.01 -12.28
CA ASN A 11 -11.64 8.54 -13.63
C ASN A 11 -12.34 9.91 -13.63
N GLY A 12 -11.66 10.93 -14.10
CA GLY A 12 -12.17 12.31 -14.11
C GLY A 12 -12.02 13.07 -12.78
N TYR A 13 -11.34 12.48 -11.79
CA TYR A 13 -11.08 13.09 -10.49
C TYR A 13 -9.57 13.38 -10.34
N ASP A 14 -9.19 14.62 -10.07
CA ASP A 14 -7.79 14.97 -9.80
C ASP A 14 -7.38 14.54 -8.38
N TYR A 15 -7.12 13.24 -8.24
CA TYR A 15 -6.72 12.63 -6.98
C TYR A 15 -5.43 13.23 -6.42
N LYS A 16 -4.47 13.56 -7.30
CA LYS A 16 -3.21 14.18 -6.92
C LYS A 16 -3.45 15.48 -6.17
N LYS A 17 -4.20 16.41 -6.79
CA LYS A 17 -4.47 17.73 -6.22
C LYS A 17 -5.30 17.62 -4.94
N ILE A 18 -6.45 17.00 -5.00
CA ILE A 18 -7.45 17.00 -3.92
C ILE A 18 -6.98 16.20 -2.71
N PHE A 19 -6.38 15.03 -2.93
CA PHE A 19 -6.03 14.14 -1.83
C PHE A 19 -4.63 14.38 -1.26
N TRP A 20 -3.65 14.74 -2.11
CA TRP A 20 -2.25 14.88 -1.65
C TRP A 20 -1.83 16.31 -1.45
N GLU A 21 -2.14 17.22 -2.37
CA GLU A 21 -1.70 18.61 -2.32
C GLU A 21 -2.59 19.44 -1.38
N ASP A 22 -3.90 19.51 -1.62
CA ASP A 22 -4.83 20.33 -0.84
C ASP A 22 -5.05 19.80 0.57
N ALA A 23 -4.96 18.49 0.80
CA ALA A 23 -5.20 17.86 2.11
C ALA A 23 -4.00 17.93 3.08
N ASP A 24 -2.89 18.63 2.75
CA ASP A 24 -1.66 18.72 3.56
C ASP A 24 -1.16 17.37 4.07
N ARG A 25 -0.87 16.46 3.14
CA ARG A 25 -0.37 15.11 3.45
C ARG A 25 1.14 14.94 3.33
N LYS A 26 1.89 16.03 3.47
CA LYS A 26 3.36 16.04 3.39
C LYS A 26 4.01 15.06 4.38
N TYR A 27 3.44 14.95 5.59
CA TYR A 27 3.94 14.00 6.58
C TYR A 27 3.68 12.55 6.15
N GLU A 28 2.47 12.24 5.69
CA GLU A 28 2.09 10.90 5.25
C GLU A 28 2.91 10.47 4.03
N ASP A 29 3.14 11.37 3.06
CA ASP A 29 4.01 11.10 1.92
C ASP A 29 5.45 10.79 2.34
N ALA A 30 6.01 11.60 3.23
CA ALA A 30 7.35 11.37 3.75
C ALA A 30 7.46 10.06 4.55
N ALA A 31 6.43 9.70 5.33
CA ALA A 31 6.38 8.45 6.08
C ALA A 31 6.33 7.22 5.15
N ASP A 32 5.55 7.29 4.05
CA ASP A 32 5.51 6.25 3.02
C ASP A 32 6.88 6.08 2.36
N ARG A 33 7.53 7.17 1.94
CA ARG A 33 8.87 7.15 1.32
C ARG A 33 9.93 6.57 2.25
N LEU A 34 9.88 6.88 3.55
CA LEU A 34 10.76 6.28 4.55
C LEU A 34 10.59 4.75 4.65
N ALA A 35 9.35 4.27 4.61
CA ALA A 35 9.06 2.84 4.65
C ALA A 35 9.56 2.14 3.38
N ILE A 36 9.28 2.70 2.20
CA ILE A 36 9.71 2.16 0.91
C ILE A 36 11.23 2.10 0.82
N LYS A 37 11.94 3.15 1.25
CA LYS A 37 13.41 3.15 1.30
C LYS A 37 14.00 2.03 2.15
N LYS A 38 13.29 1.60 3.21
CA LYS A 38 13.72 0.51 4.11
C LYS A 38 13.36 -0.88 3.62
N LEU A 39 12.34 -0.99 2.75
CA LEU A 39 11.76 -2.27 2.37
C LEU A 39 12.11 -2.69 0.94
N LEU A 40 12.09 -1.78 -0.03
CA LEU A 40 12.43 -2.11 -1.42
C LEU A 40 13.91 -2.44 -1.57
N PRO A 41 14.25 -3.46 -2.37
CA PRO A 41 15.62 -3.78 -2.75
C PRO A 41 16.35 -2.57 -3.35
N LYS A 42 17.67 -2.54 -3.22
CA LYS A 42 18.51 -1.48 -3.80
C LYS A 42 18.64 -1.60 -5.31
N LYS A 43 18.50 -2.81 -5.85
CA LYS A 43 18.55 -3.15 -7.28
C LYS A 43 17.44 -4.13 -7.60
N MET A 44 16.75 -3.91 -8.69
CA MET A 44 15.66 -4.73 -9.22
C MET A 44 15.80 -4.81 -10.73
N LYS A 45 15.47 -5.93 -11.34
CA LYS A 45 15.50 -6.09 -12.81
C LYS A 45 14.22 -5.60 -13.44
N ASN A 46 13.10 -6.18 -13.05
CA ASN A 46 11.78 -5.88 -13.58
C ASN A 46 10.79 -5.62 -12.44
N PHE A 47 10.45 -4.37 -12.23
CA PHE A 47 9.64 -3.90 -11.11
C PHE A 47 8.25 -3.46 -11.57
N VAL A 48 7.22 -3.70 -10.74
CA VAL A 48 5.89 -3.15 -10.95
C VAL A 48 5.34 -2.46 -9.71
N ASP A 49 4.81 -1.24 -9.90
CA ASP A 49 4.02 -0.49 -8.92
C ASP A 49 2.53 -0.74 -9.20
N ILE A 50 1.90 -1.56 -8.37
CA ILE A 50 0.52 -2.00 -8.52
C ILE A 50 -0.44 -1.00 -7.87
N ALA A 51 -1.42 -0.52 -8.62
CA ALA A 51 -2.35 0.54 -8.24
C ALA A 51 -1.60 1.81 -7.81
N GLY A 52 -0.59 2.20 -8.60
CA GLY A 52 0.32 3.31 -8.29
C GLY A 52 -0.19 4.69 -8.71
N GLY A 53 -1.38 4.78 -9.32
CA GLY A 53 -2.03 6.02 -9.74
C GLY A 53 -1.16 6.85 -10.67
N TYR A 54 -0.98 8.13 -10.34
CA TYR A 54 -0.13 9.08 -11.10
C TYR A 54 1.38 8.92 -10.84
N GLY A 55 1.82 7.81 -10.24
CA GLY A 55 3.23 7.56 -9.97
C GLY A 55 3.81 8.42 -8.84
N ARG A 56 3.05 8.72 -7.79
CA ARG A 56 3.49 9.52 -6.64
C ARG A 56 4.83 9.07 -6.05
N LEU A 57 5.06 7.77 -6.03
CA LEU A 57 6.23 7.14 -5.41
C LEU A 57 7.29 6.69 -6.44
N ALA A 58 7.13 7.03 -7.71
CA ALA A 58 8.00 6.54 -8.78
C ALA A 58 9.48 6.91 -8.58
N ASP A 59 9.77 8.08 -8.00
CA ASP A 59 11.13 8.50 -7.69
C ASP A 59 11.88 7.54 -6.73
N GLU A 60 11.15 6.71 -5.96
CA GLU A 60 11.74 5.77 -5.02
C GLU A 60 12.24 4.49 -5.69
N TYR A 61 11.69 4.11 -6.85
CA TYR A 61 12.05 2.89 -7.55
C TYR A 61 12.72 3.08 -8.91
N LEU A 62 12.47 4.18 -9.63
CA LEU A 62 13.06 4.43 -10.96
C LEU A 62 14.59 4.40 -10.99
N LYS A 63 15.25 4.74 -9.86
CA LYS A 63 16.71 4.68 -9.74
C LYS A 63 17.25 3.32 -9.32
N ARG A 64 16.36 2.36 -9.03
CA ARG A 64 16.70 1.03 -8.48
C ARG A 64 16.34 -0.10 -9.43
N ALA A 65 15.38 0.11 -10.32
CA ALA A 65 14.90 -0.87 -11.25
C ALA A 65 15.44 -0.60 -12.66
N GLU A 66 15.85 -1.65 -13.37
CA GLU A 66 16.27 -1.56 -14.78
C GLU A 66 15.04 -1.33 -15.68
N LYS A 67 13.92 -2.00 -15.36
CA LYS A 67 12.63 -1.82 -16.00
C LYS A 67 11.58 -1.54 -14.93
N SER A 68 10.74 -0.52 -15.15
CA SER A 68 9.68 -0.12 -14.22
C SER A 68 8.35 -0.03 -14.94
N THR A 69 7.35 -0.70 -14.39
CA THR A 69 5.96 -0.63 -14.87
C THR A 69 5.09 -0.03 -13.77
N LEU A 70 4.23 0.90 -14.14
CA LEU A 70 3.17 1.45 -13.30
C LEU A 70 1.85 0.87 -13.79
N PHE A 71 1.17 0.16 -12.92
CA PHE A 71 -0.13 -0.42 -13.21
C PHE A 71 -1.21 0.27 -12.39
N ASP A 72 -2.28 0.67 -13.06
CA ASP A 72 -3.49 1.18 -12.41
C ASP A 72 -4.73 0.90 -13.28
N TYR A 73 -5.92 0.98 -12.72
CA TYR A 73 -7.13 0.91 -13.52
C TYR A 73 -7.49 2.26 -14.16
N SER A 74 -7.08 3.36 -13.53
CA SER A 74 -7.37 4.73 -13.98
C SER A 74 -6.43 5.15 -15.11
N LYS A 75 -6.98 5.23 -16.32
CA LYS A 75 -6.23 5.75 -17.48
C LYS A 75 -5.81 7.20 -17.31
N THR A 76 -6.61 8.01 -16.61
CA THR A 76 -6.31 9.42 -16.31
C THR A 76 -5.05 9.55 -15.44
N GLU A 77 -4.98 8.78 -14.35
CA GLU A 77 -3.81 8.76 -13.48
C GLU A 77 -2.55 8.27 -14.23
N LEU A 78 -2.68 7.22 -15.04
CA LEU A 78 -1.57 6.70 -15.84
C LEU A 78 -1.08 7.70 -16.89
N ALA A 79 -1.96 8.50 -17.49
CA ALA A 79 -1.58 9.55 -18.42
C ALA A 79 -0.74 10.64 -17.72
N GLN A 80 -1.10 11.07 -16.51
CA GLN A 80 -0.33 12.02 -15.71
C GLN A 80 1.07 11.45 -15.37
N ALA A 81 1.16 10.15 -15.04
CA ALA A 81 2.43 9.50 -14.79
C ALA A 81 3.32 9.47 -16.04
N LYS A 82 2.74 9.13 -17.20
CA LYS A 82 3.46 9.10 -18.48
C LYS A 82 3.94 10.48 -18.91
N GLU A 83 3.11 11.51 -18.74
CA GLU A 83 3.50 12.90 -18.96
C GLU A 83 4.71 13.31 -18.10
N LYS A 84 4.67 12.96 -16.81
CA LYS A 84 5.74 13.35 -15.86
C LYS A 84 7.05 12.59 -16.05
N TYR A 85 6.99 11.30 -16.33
CA TYR A 85 8.17 10.42 -16.30
C TYR A 85 8.65 9.98 -17.70
N GLY A 86 7.84 10.20 -18.75
CA GLY A 86 8.19 9.86 -20.13
C GLY A 86 8.51 8.36 -20.28
N ASP A 87 9.61 8.07 -20.98
CA ASP A 87 10.04 6.70 -21.26
C ASP A 87 10.76 6.00 -20.11
N LYS A 88 10.94 6.69 -18.98
CA LYS A 88 11.50 6.07 -17.76
C LYS A 88 10.54 5.07 -17.11
N ILE A 89 9.26 5.10 -17.49
CA ILE A 89 8.23 4.24 -16.92
C ILE A 89 7.30 3.68 -18.01
N ASN A 90 7.04 2.40 -17.95
CA ASN A 90 5.97 1.79 -18.71
C ASN A 90 4.66 1.94 -17.93
N VAL A 91 3.55 2.23 -18.63
CA VAL A 91 2.23 2.32 -17.99
C VAL A 91 1.32 1.23 -18.54
N LYS A 92 0.55 0.58 -17.68
CA LYS A 92 -0.37 -0.49 -18.06
C LYS A 92 -1.68 -0.33 -17.32
N ALA A 93 -2.78 -0.23 -18.05
CA ALA A 93 -4.13 -0.19 -17.47
C ALA A 93 -4.72 -1.59 -17.34
N GLY A 94 -5.49 -1.85 -16.29
CA GLY A 94 -6.18 -3.13 -16.13
C GLY A 94 -6.93 -3.29 -14.82
N ASP A 95 -7.42 -4.52 -14.59
CA ASP A 95 -8.12 -4.92 -13.37
C ASP A 95 -7.12 -5.64 -12.43
N ILE A 96 -7.08 -5.22 -11.16
CA ILE A 96 -6.24 -5.82 -10.13
C ILE A 96 -6.59 -7.29 -9.86
N TYR A 97 -7.84 -7.68 -10.11
CA TYR A 97 -8.31 -9.05 -9.93
C TYR A 97 -7.94 -9.99 -11.09
N SER A 98 -7.35 -9.44 -12.17
CA SER A 98 -6.83 -10.18 -13.32
C SER A 98 -5.72 -9.36 -13.95
N LEU A 99 -4.54 -9.38 -13.32
CA LEU A 99 -3.39 -8.58 -13.77
C LEU A 99 -2.96 -9.01 -15.19
N PRO A 100 -2.80 -8.05 -16.13
CA PRO A 100 -2.44 -8.35 -17.53
C PRO A 100 -0.94 -8.60 -17.70
N PHE A 101 -0.37 -9.42 -16.82
CA PHE A 101 1.03 -9.80 -16.76
C PHE A 101 1.18 -11.33 -16.76
N LYS A 102 2.32 -11.81 -17.22
CA LYS A 102 2.66 -13.24 -17.21
C LYS A 102 2.94 -13.70 -15.76
N ASP A 103 2.87 -15.00 -15.56
CA ASP A 103 3.35 -15.61 -14.34
C ASP A 103 4.85 -15.35 -14.19
N GLU A 104 5.27 -15.04 -12.97
CA GLU A 104 6.68 -14.83 -12.63
C GLU A 104 7.41 -13.76 -13.47
N GLU A 105 6.69 -12.70 -13.85
CA GLU A 105 7.23 -11.63 -14.70
C GLU A 105 8.15 -10.67 -13.95
N PHE A 106 7.95 -10.48 -12.63
CA PHE A 106 8.60 -9.42 -11.86
C PHE A 106 9.45 -9.98 -10.71
N ASP A 107 10.69 -9.48 -10.54
CA ASP A 107 11.52 -9.79 -9.38
C ASP A 107 11.15 -8.96 -8.14
N ALA A 108 10.48 -7.83 -8.33
CA ALA A 108 9.95 -7.04 -7.22
C ALA A 108 8.65 -6.31 -7.60
N LEU A 109 7.78 -6.12 -6.62
CA LEU A 109 6.58 -5.32 -6.75
C LEU A 109 6.28 -4.51 -5.49
N MET A 110 5.48 -3.45 -5.63
CA MET A 110 4.84 -2.79 -4.49
C MET A 110 3.37 -2.50 -4.76
N MET A 111 2.57 -2.40 -3.69
CA MET A 111 1.20 -1.94 -3.71
C MET A 111 0.95 -1.07 -2.46
N ILE A 112 0.87 0.24 -2.66
CA ILE A 112 0.85 1.23 -1.57
C ILE A 112 -0.41 2.10 -1.66
N ARG A 113 -1.11 2.25 -0.53
CA ARG A 113 -2.35 3.06 -0.42
C ARG A 113 -3.48 2.60 -1.33
N ALA A 114 -3.55 1.31 -1.64
CA ALA A 114 -4.55 0.73 -2.53
C ALA A 114 -5.46 -0.30 -1.85
N THR A 115 -4.98 -1.04 -0.85
CA THR A 115 -5.71 -2.17 -0.25
C THR A 115 -7.12 -1.83 0.23
N HIS A 116 -7.34 -0.61 0.68
CA HIS A 116 -8.64 -0.16 1.19
C HIS A 116 -9.73 -0.05 0.11
N HIS A 117 -9.39 -0.19 -1.16
CA HIS A 117 -10.35 -0.21 -2.28
C HIS A 117 -10.83 -1.62 -2.64
N PHE A 118 -10.22 -2.68 -2.10
CA PHE A 118 -10.47 -4.04 -2.57
C PHE A 118 -11.29 -4.85 -1.58
N LYS A 119 -12.39 -5.42 -2.04
CA LYS A 119 -13.26 -6.30 -1.26
C LYS A 119 -12.66 -7.69 -1.11
N ASP A 120 -12.12 -8.24 -2.18
CA ASP A 120 -11.53 -9.59 -2.21
C ASP A 120 -9.99 -9.52 -2.20
N MET A 121 -9.44 -9.29 -1.00
CA MET A 121 -7.98 -9.30 -0.82
C MET A 121 -7.34 -10.67 -1.09
N LYS A 122 -8.09 -11.77 -0.98
CA LYS A 122 -7.56 -13.10 -1.29
C LYS A 122 -7.20 -13.19 -2.77
N LYS A 123 -8.10 -12.73 -3.64
CA LYS A 123 -7.88 -12.72 -5.10
C LYS A 123 -6.73 -11.77 -5.48
N VAL A 124 -6.70 -10.57 -4.88
CA VAL A 124 -5.58 -9.62 -5.10
C VAL A 124 -4.24 -10.25 -4.70
N ILE A 125 -4.13 -10.84 -3.51
CA ILE A 125 -2.90 -11.48 -3.03
C ILE A 125 -2.48 -12.64 -3.94
N SER A 126 -3.44 -13.40 -4.49
CA SER A 126 -3.16 -14.47 -5.46
C SER A 126 -2.54 -13.94 -6.75
N GLU A 127 -3.05 -12.83 -7.28
CA GLU A 127 -2.48 -12.19 -8.47
C GLU A 127 -1.08 -11.62 -8.22
N LEU A 128 -0.87 -10.94 -7.06
CA LEU A 128 0.47 -10.48 -6.67
C LEU A 128 1.48 -11.64 -6.59
N TYR A 129 1.05 -12.78 -6.05
CA TYR A 129 1.90 -13.98 -5.94
C TYR A 129 2.19 -14.59 -7.30
N ARG A 130 1.18 -14.63 -8.20
CA ARG A 130 1.32 -15.20 -9.55
C ARG A 130 2.34 -14.46 -10.37
N VAL A 131 2.26 -13.12 -10.41
CA VAL A 131 3.13 -12.29 -11.24
C VAL A 131 4.54 -12.11 -10.69
N LEU A 132 4.77 -12.44 -9.42
CA LEU A 132 6.07 -12.33 -8.76
C LEU A 132 6.88 -13.61 -9.01
N GLU A 133 8.16 -13.47 -9.41
CA GLU A 133 9.05 -14.61 -9.61
C GLU A 133 9.38 -15.35 -8.31
N SER A 134 9.83 -16.58 -8.39
CA SER A 134 10.32 -17.38 -7.28
C SER A 134 11.56 -16.71 -6.67
N GLY A 135 11.52 -16.40 -5.38
CA GLY A 135 12.51 -15.57 -4.66
C GLY A 135 12.26 -14.07 -4.76
N GLY A 136 11.24 -13.64 -5.48
CA GLY A 136 10.88 -12.24 -5.64
C GLY A 136 10.29 -11.59 -4.37
N ILE A 137 10.32 -10.26 -4.33
CA ILE A 137 9.97 -9.45 -3.17
C ILE A 137 8.74 -8.58 -3.45
N ALA A 138 7.78 -8.57 -2.52
CA ALA A 138 6.64 -7.67 -2.57
C ALA A 138 6.61 -6.73 -1.35
N VAL A 139 6.35 -5.45 -1.58
CA VAL A 139 6.06 -4.46 -0.51
C VAL A 139 4.59 -4.08 -0.58
N VAL A 140 3.82 -4.50 0.41
CA VAL A 140 2.38 -4.27 0.46
C VAL A 140 2.00 -3.43 1.67
N GLU A 141 1.30 -2.30 1.42
CA GLU A 141 0.69 -1.51 2.49
C GLU A 141 -0.74 -1.98 2.72
N VAL A 142 -1.13 -2.04 3.98
CA VAL A 142 -2.46 -2.46 4.40
C VAL A 142 -3.09 -1.42 5.32
N ALA A 143 -4.29 -0.96 4.95
CA ALA A 143 -5.10 -0.07 5.78
C ALA A 143 -5.58 -0.81 7.03
N ASN A 144 -5.07 -0.37 8.19
CA ASN A 144 -5.26 -1.04 9.47
C ASN A 144 -6.58 -0.64 10.14
N LYS A 145 -7.39 -1.61 10.51
CA LYS A 145 -8.59 -1.34 11.32
C LYS A 145 -8.29 -1.22 12.81
N ARG A 146 -7.16 -1.74 13.29
CA ARG A 146 -6.75 -1.77 14.71
C ARG A 146 -5.94 -0.54 15.08
N THR A 147 -6.46 0.65 14.82
CA THR A 147 -5.79 1.91 15.21
C THR A 147 -6.20 2.35 16.61
N LEU A 148 -5.31 3.06 17.33
CA LEU A 148 -5.60 3.56 18.68
C LEU A 148 -6.92 4.36 18.75
N PRO A 149 -7.21 5.32 17.84
CA PRO A 149 -8.49 6.04 17.88
C PRO A 149 -9.71 5.13 17.67
N ARG A 150 -9.59 4.05 16.86
CA ARG A 150 -10.69 3.12 16.68
C ARG A 150 -10.89 2.20 17.88
N VAL A 151 -9.81 1.78 18.50
CA VAL A 151 -9.89 1.03 19.77
C VAL A 151 -10.59 1.87 20.82
N ALA A 152 -10.19 3.13 20.99
CA ALA A 152 -10.83 4.06 21.93
C ALA A 152 -12.33 4.25 21.62
N ARG A 153 -12.70 4.48 20.35
CA ARG A 153 -14.11 4.59 19.94
C ARG A 153 -14.93 3.34 20.24
N TYR A 154 -14.36 2.17 20.01
CA TYR A 154 -15.02 0.89 20.29
C TYR A 154 -15.25 0.69 21.79
N LEU A 155 -14.23 0.94 22.62
CA LEU A 155 -14.32 0.82 24.07
C LEU A 155 -15.31 1.83 24.68
N THR A 156 -15.45 3.00 24.07
CA THR A 156 -16.44 4.02 24.47
C THR A 156 -17.80 3.88 23.77
N LYS A 157 -18.07 2.74 23.13
CA LYS A 157 -19.34 2.44 22.41
C LYS A 157 -19.73 3.48 21.34
N ARG A 158 -18.76 4.18 20.75
CA ARG A 158 -18.97 5.17 19.67
C ARG A 158 -18.86 4.56 18.26
N THR A 159 -18.71 3.25 18.14
CA THR A 159 -18.70 2.49 16.91
C THR A 159 -18.95 1.02 17.17
N ASP A 160 -19.66 0.35 16.26
CA ASP A 160 -19.91 -1.10 16.29
C ASP A 160 -18.80 -1.89 15.61
N VAL A 161 -17.87 -1.21 14.94
CA VAL A 161 -16.73 -1.84 14.26
C VAL A 161 -15.73 -2.34 15.27
N ASN A 162 -15.76 -3.64 15.57
CA ASN A 162 -14.83 -4.29 16.50
C ASN A 162 -13.41 -4.33 15.91
N PRO A 163 -12.43 -3.55 16.46
CA PRO A 163 -11.06 -3.51 15.97
C PRO A 163 -10.27 -4.79 16.28
N PHE A 164 -10.73 -5.62 17.21
CA PHE A 164 -10.05 -6.84 17.63
C PHE A 164 -10.49 -8.08 16.83
N LYS A 165 -11.64 -8.03 16.15
CA LYS A 165 -12.10 -9.13 15.31
C LYS A 165 -11.14 -9.32 14.13
N LYS A 166 -10.57 -10.52 14.01
CA LYS A 166 -9.62 -10.91 12.95
C LYS A 166 -10.32 -11.07 11.58
N SER A 167 -10.71 -9.96 10.99
CA SER A 167 -11.45 -9.91 9.71
C SER A 167 -11.23 -8.58 9.02
N GLN A 168 -11.72 -8.44 7.79
CA GLN A 168 -11.93 -7.14 7.17
C GLN A 168 -13.15 -6.43 7.77
N SER A 169 -13.23 -5.12 7.58
CA SER A 169 -14.40 -4.30 7.89
C SER A 169 -14.60 -3.27 6.81
N TYR A 170 -15.83 -3.09 6.38
CA TYR A 170 -16.20 -2.03 5.44
C TYR A 170 -16.70 -0.82 6.21
N LEU A 171 -16.15 0.34 5.90
CA LEU A 171 -16.52 1.63 6.50
C LEU A 171 -17.40 2.37 5.50
N LYS A 172 -18.72 2.31 5.69
CA LYS A 172 -19.71 2.91 4.78
C LYS A 172 -19.45 4.40 4.54
N ASP A 173 -19.21 5.17 5.61
CA ASP A 173 -19.01 6.63 5.54
C ASP A 173 -17.79 7.06 4.71
N LEU A 174 -16.79 6.18 4.61
CA LEU A 174 -15.54 6.43 3.90
C LEU A 174 -15.45 5.65 2.61
N ASN A 175 -16.41 4.78 2.32
CA ASN A 175 -16.38 3.85 1.20
C ASN A 175 -15.05 3.08 1.10
N MET A 176 -14.61 2.48 2.21
CA MET A 176 -13.27 1.87 2.33
C MET A 176 -13.32 0.56 3.12
N TYR A 177 -12.43 -0.36 2.75
CA TYR A 177 -12.12 -1.55 3.56
C TYR A 177 -10.93 -1.29 4.48
N ASN A 178 -10.96 -1.89 5.65
CA ASN A 178 -9.82 -1.96 6.57
C ASN A 178 -9.67 -3.37 7.10
N TYR A 179 -8.44 -3.75 7.39
CA TYR A 179 -8.09 -5.13 7.68
C TYR A 179 -7.44 -5.25 9.05
N HIS A 180 -7.78 -6.31 9.78
CA HIS A 180 -7.02 -6.66 10.97
C HIS A 180 -5.64 -7.22 10.54
N PRO A 181 -4.51 -6.76 11.12
CA PRO A 181 -3.17 -7.19 10.70
C PRO A 181 -2.99 -8.71 10.64
N LYS A 182 -3.47 -9.42 11.67
CA LYS A 182 -3.38 -10.88 11.71
C LYS A 182 -4.18 -11.56 10.59
N TYR A 183 -5.35 -11.03 10.23
CA TYR A 183 -6.15 -11.56 9.13
C TYR A 183 -5.41 -11.50 7.79
N ILE A 184 -4.78 -10.35 7.50
CA ILE A 184 -3.99 -10.19 6.27
C ILE A 184 -2.74 -11.07 6.26
N GLU A 185 -2.05 -11.19 7.40
CA GLU A 185 -0.89 -12.08 7.52
C GLU A 185 -1.24 -13.54 7.27
N ASP A 186 -2.41 -13.97 7.77
CA ASP A 186 -2.90 -15.32 7.52
C ASP A 186 -3.22 -15.54 6.02
N LEU A 187 -3.72 -14.50 5.31
CA LEU A 187 -3.92 -14.56 3.86
C LEU A 187 -2.58 -14.65 3.10
N PHE A 188 -1.58 -13.82 3.48
CA PHE A 188 -0.25 -13.89 2.86
C PHE A 188 0.37 -15.28 3.02
N LYS A 189 0.34 -15.83 4.25
CA LYS A 189 0.87 -17.17 4.53
C LYS A 189 0.14 -18.29 3.79
N LYS A 190 -1.20 -18.21 3.73
CA LYS A 190 -2.01 -19.19 2.99
C LYS A 190 -1.72 -19.18 1.49
N GLN A 191 -1.36 -18.04 0.92
CA GLN A 191 -0.95 -17.93 -0.48
C GLN A 191 0.47 -18.46 -0.72
N GLY A 192 1.29 -18.61 0.32
CA GLY A 192 2.67 -19.08 0.22
C GLY A 192 3.73 -18.01 0.46
N PHE A 193 3.35 -16.77 0.74
CA PHE A 193 4.32 -15.72 1.09
C PHE A 193 4.96 -15.93 2.45
N THR A 194 6.25 -15.62 2.54
CA THR A 194 6.96 -15.43 3.80
C THR A 194 6.98 -13.95 4.17
N VAL A 195 6.50 -13.60 5.37
CA VAL A 195 6.60 -12.22 5.90
C VAL A 195 8.00 -12.01 6.48
N LYS A 196 8.83 -11.22 5.79
CA LYS A 196 10.24 -10.95 6.18
C LYS A 196 10.36 -9.78 7.16
N LYS A 197 9.53 -8.74 6.98
CA LYS A 197 9.57 -7.53 7.80
C LYS A 197 8.23 -6.84 7.85
N VAL A 198 7.95 -6.18 8.96
CA VAL A 198 6.75 -5.36 9.15
C VAL A 198 7.17 -3.98 9.63
N LEU A 199 6.51 -2.93 9.14
CA LEU A 199 6.66 -1.56 9.64
C LEU A 199 5.28 -0.98 9.98
N SER A 200 5.27 -0.21 11.07
CA SER A 200 4.11 0.58 11.53
C SER A 200 4.27 2.01 10.99
N VAL A 201 3.40 2.46 10.08
CA VAL A 201 3.62 3.69 9.31
C VAL A 201 2.51 4.71 9.52
N SER A 202 2.88 5.99 9.46
CA SER A 202 2.02 7.15 9.74
C SER A 202 1.58 7.22 11.21
N ASN A 203 2.50 6.93 12.14
CA ASN A 203 2.24 6.89 13.58
C ASN A 203 1.80 8.24 14.15
N PHE A 204 2.27 9.36 13.59
CA PHE A 204 2.06 10.72 14.08
C PHE A 204 1.17 11.58 13.16
N ARG A 205 0.21 10.98 12.43
CA ARG A 205 -0.64 11.71 11.46
C ARG A 205 -1.71 12.65 12.06
N SER A 206 -1.72 12.83 13.38
CA SER A 206 -2.66 13.74 14.06
C SER A 206 -2.43 15.19 13.62
N LYS A 207 -3.52 15.90 13.28
CA LYS A 207 -3.47 17.35 12.97
C LYS A 207 -2.86 18.16 14.11
N THR A 208 -3.18 17.81 15.36
CA THR A 208 -2.64 18.46 16.57
C THR A 208 -1.12 18.26 16.67
N LEU A 209 -0.63 17.04 16.49
CA LEU A 209 0.81 16.75 16.51
C LEU A 209 1.55 17.51 15.40
N LYS A 210 0.97 17.60 14.20
CA LYS A 210 1.55 18.35 13.08
C LYS A 210 1.68 19.84 13.40
N LYS A 211 0.68 20.42 14.08
CA LYS A 211 0.72 21.84 14.53
C LYS A 211 1.78 22.08 15.59
N ILE A 212 1.93 21.19 16.59
CA ILE A 212 2.86 21.36 17.72
C ILE A 212 4.31 21.13 17.29
N PHE A 213 4.59 20.04 16.60
CA PHE A 213 5.98 19.60 16.32
C PHE A 213 6.46 19.90 14.91
N GLY A 214 5.57 20.25 14.00
CA GLY A 214 5.89 20.42 12.58
C GLY A 214 6.26 19.13 11.85
N THR A 215 6.07 19.14 10.54
CA THR A 215 6.26 17.95 9.68
C THR A 215 7.68 17.39 9.75
N LYS A 216 8.71 18.23 9.72
CA LYS A 216 10.12 17.77 9.70
C LYS A 216 10.49 16.99 10.96
N THR A 217 10.06 17.45 12.15
CA THR A 217 10.31 16.76 13.42
C THR A 217 9.58 15.42 13.47
N LEU A 218 8.30 15.41 13.08
CA LEU A 218 7.51 14.18 13.07
C LEU A 218 8.07 13.13 12.10
N VAL A 219 8.62 13.54 10.95
CA VAL A 219 9.29 12.64 10.00
C VAL A 219 10.57 12.04 10.60
N LYS A 220 11.36 12.81 11.37
CA LYS A 220 12.51 12.26 12.09
C LYS A 220 12.09 11.22 13.13
N MET A 221 11.05 11.50 13.92
CA MET A 221 10.48 10.55 14.88
C MET A 221 9.93 9.30 14.19
N GLU A 222 9.24 9.47 13.07
CA GLU A 222 8.66 8.37 12.27
C GLU A 222 9.73 7.39 11.80
N LYS A 223 10.93 7.87 11.43
CA LYS A 223 12.04 7.02 11.00
C LYS A 223 12.38 5.92 12.02
N THR A 224 12.37 6.26 13.31
CA THR A 224 12.64 5.32 14.42
C THR A 224 11.38 4.58 14.83
N ALA A 225 10.24 5.26 14.84
CA ALA A 225 8.97 4.68 15.27
C ALA A 225 8.49 3.53 14.36
N GLN A 226 8.73 3.61 13.06
CA GLN A 226 8.26 2.59 12.11
C GLN A 226 8.66 1.15 12.48
N PRO A 227 9.94 0.81 12.71
CA PRO A 227 10.31 -0.53 13.14
C PRO A 227 9.99 -0.81 14.61
N LEU A 228 10.13 0.19 15.49
CA LEU A 228 9.93 0.03 16.93
C LEU A 228 8.48 -0.28 17.29
N LEU A 229 7.51 0.37 16.63
CA LEU A 229 6.09 0.17 16.85
C LEU A 229 5.47 -0.95 15.98
N ALA A 230 6.25 -1.58 15.12
CA ALA A 230 5.78 -2.66 14.27
C ALA A 230 5.15 -3.85 15.03
N PRO A 231 5.67 -4.30 16.18
CA PRO A 231 5.06 -5.39 16.95
C PRO A 231 3.66 -5.04 17.48
N ILE A 232 3.41 -3.78 17.83
CA ILE A 232 2.14 -3.30 18.41
C ILE A 232 1.04 -3.18 17.35
N ARG A 233 1.40 -2.76 16.12
CA ARG A 233 0.51 -2.66 14.94
C ARG A 233 -0.74 -1.79 15.17
N PHE A 234 -0.58 -0.63 15.78
CA PHE A 234 -1.67 0.35 15.99
C PHE A 234 -1.61 1.55 15.04
N ALA A 235 -0.60 1.65 14.17
CA ALA A 235 -0.57 2.69 13.16
C ALA A 235 -1.67 2.52 12.10
N PRO A 236 -2.08 3.60 11.44
CA PRO A 236 -3.08 3.56 10.39
C PRO A 236 -2.70 2.68 9.19
N SER A 237 -1.42 2.59 8.88
CA SER A 237 -0.88 1.79 7.78
C SER A 237 0.17 0.82 8.30
N ILE A 238 0.03 -0.44 7.91
CA ILE A 238 1.03 -1.49 8.17
C ILE A 238 1.63 -1.90 6.84
N TYR A 239 2.96 -1.82 6.76
CA TYR A 239 3.74 -2.22 5.59
C TYR A 239 4.35 -3.58 5.82
N TYR A 240 4.21 -4.46 4.84
CA TYR A 240 4.76 -5.81 4.84
C TYR A 240 5.81 -5.94 3.74
N LEU A 241 6.98 -6.44 4.10
CA LEU A 241 7.94 -7.01 3.17
C LEU A 241 7.66 -8.50 3.08
N LEU A 242 7.26 -8.94 1.92
CA LEU A 242 6.91 -10.32 1.61
C LEU A 242 7.93 -10.89 0.64
N GLU A 243 8.20 -12.17 0.75
CA GLU A 243 9.01 -12.94 -0.18
C GLU A 243 8.21 -14.13 -0.70
N LYS A 244 8.20 -14.33 -2.01
CA LYS A 244 7.78 -15.60 -2.61
C LYS A 244 8.95 -16.57 -2.47
N PRO A 245 8.84 -17.64 -1.67
CA PRO A 245 9.95 -18.55 -1.45
C PRO A 245 10.46 -19.15 -2.76
N LYS A 246 11.76 -19.39 -2.83
CA LYS A 246 12.30 -20.22 -3.90
C LYS A 246 11.81 -21.64 -3.72
N PHE A 247 11.30 -22.26 -4.77
CA PHE A 247 11.11 -23.71 -4.75
C PHE A 247 12.48 -24.34 -4.57
N LYS A 248 12.61 -25.20 -3.55
CA LYS A 248 13.77 -26.10 -3.47
C LYS A 248 13.53 -27.16 -4.54
N GLU A 249 14.39 -27.22 -5.56
CA GLU A 249 14.53 -28.37 -6.41
C GLU A 249 14.84 -29.62 -5.60
#